data_24f4700b9f643716d301cda605accc3f
#
_entry.id   24f4700b9f643716d301cda605accc3f
#
_cell.length_a   1.000
_cell.length_b   1.000
_cell.length_c   1.000
_cell.angle_alpha   90.00
_cell.angle_beta   90.00
_cell.angle_gamma   90.00
#
_symmetry.space_group_name_H-M   'P 1'
#
loop_
_entity.id
_entity.type
_entity.pdbx_description
1 polymer ?
#
loop_
_entity_poly.entity_id
_entity_poly.type
_entity_poly.pdbx_seq_one_letter_code
_entity_poly.pdbx_strand_id
1 'polypeptide(L)'
;MEKLDYLKDSIFRIGEVYAVRGREITVKVDHNKNLSHILYQGELIKNVSVGSYLKIKKGFCRLVAKVESEMLCENKQLDDKSYHSHQEALSRQLIVKVIGYFENGKYFKGIKEVPLIGDGCFLLDNDEFARIHKFASPNDITLGIFSEYPYVPRQS
;
A
#
# COMPACT_ATOMS: atom_id res chain seq x y z
N MET A 1 -7.26 -10.68 -20.84
CA MET A 1 -6.61 -9.53 -20.22
C MET A 1 -7.29 -9.05 -18.95
N GLU A 2 -8.60 -8.90 -18.97
CA GLU A 2 -9.34 -8.47 -17.77
C GLU A 2 -9.19 -9.44 -16.59
N LYS A 3 -9.15 -10.74 -16.85
CA LYS A 3 -8.94 -11.75 -15.81
C LYS A 3 -7.57 -11.64 -15.16
N LEU A 4 -6.53 -11.34 -15.93
CA LEU A 4 -5.18 -11.22 -15.40
C LEU A 4 -5.03 -9.97 -14.53
N ASP A 5 -5.64 -8.87 -14.96
CA ASP A 5 -5.62 -7.63 -14.19
C ASP A 5 -6.40 -7.78 -12.88
N TYR A 6 -7.52 -8.49 -12.93
CA TYR A 6 -8.33 -8.76 -11.75
C TYR A 6 -7.56 -9.62 -10.74
N LEU A 7 -6.88 -10.66 -11.22
CA LEU A 7 -6.06 -11.52 -10.36
C LEU A 7 -4.90 -10.75 -9.75
N LYS A 8 -4.24 -9.93 -10.54
CA LYS A 8 -3.15 -9.09 -10.06
C LYS A 8 -3.62 -8.15 -8.96
N ASP A 9 -4.74 -7.47 -9.18
CA ASP A 9 -5.31 -6.56 -8.19
C ASP A 9 -5.66 -7.29 -6.90
N SER A 10 -6.21 -8.48 -7.00
CA SER A 10 -6.55 -9.29 -5.84
C SER A 10 -5.30 -9.65 -5.02
N ILE A 11 -4.22 -10.02 -5.69
CA ILE A 11 -2.98 -10.39 -5.03
C ILE A 11 -2.28 -9.16 -4.44
N PHE A 12 -2.31 -8.04 -5.15
CA PHE A 12 -1.64 -6.81 -4.74
C PHE A 12 -2.46 -6.01 -3.73
N ARG A 13 -3.72 -6.35 -3.52
CA ARG A 13 -4.55 -5.65 -2.54
C ARG A 13 -3.99 -5.84 -1.13
N ILE A 14 -3.82 -4.73 -0.42
CA ILE A 14 -3.32 -4.72 0.95
C ILE A 14 -4.47 -4.59 1.95
N GLY A 15 -5.42 -3.72 1.64
CA GLY A 15 -6.49 -3.41 2.56
C GLY A 15 -7.35 -2.28 2.02
N GLU A 16 -7.96 -1.54 2.92
CA GLU A 16 -8.87 -0.45 2.55
C GLU A 16 -8.68 0.77 3.45
N VAL A 17 -9.12 1.90 2.96
CA VAL A 17 -9.11 3.15 3.72
C VAL A 17 -10.13 3.04 4.86
N TYR A 18 -9.65 3.26 6.08
CA TYR A 18 -10.45 3.16 7.29
C TYR A 18 -10.79 4.53 7.87
N ALA A 19 -9.87 5.49 7.76
CA ALA A 19 -10.10 6.85 8.24
C ALA A 19 -9.34 7.85 7.37
N VAL A 20 -9.89 9.05 7.25
CA VAL A 20 -9.30 10.13 6.46
C VAL A 20 -9.23 11.38 7.34
N ARG A 21 -8.01 11.92 7.49
CA ARG A 21 -7.77 13.16 8.25
C ARG A 21 -6.91 14.09 7.41
N GLY A 22 -7.56 14.84 6.52
CA GLY A 22 -6.82 15.63 5.55
C GLY A 22 -6.01 14.73 4.62
N ARG A 23 -4.70 14.91 4.58
CA ARG A 23 -3.82 14.07 3.77
C ARG A 23 -3.30 12.83 4.52
N GLU A 24 -3.59 12.73 5.80
CA GLU A 24 -3.25 11.56 6.60
C GLU A 24 -4.38 10.54 6.54
N ILE A 25 -4.04 9.35 6.11
CA ILE A 25 -5.00 8.28 5.85
C ILE A 25 -4.64 7.08 6.72
N THR A 26 -5.65 6.51 7.35
CA THR A 26 -5.49 5.24 8.05
C THR A 26 -5.97 4.13 7.14
N VAL A 27 -5.10 3.16 6.90
CA VAL A 27 -5.41 1.98 6.09
C VAL A 27 -5.49 0.78 7.01
N LYS A 28 -6.60 0.06 6.93
CA LYS A 28 -6.78 -1.20 7.64
C LYS A 28 -6.33 -2.32 6.71
N VAL A 29 -5.31 -3.06 7.12
CA VAL A 29 -4.77 -4.16 6.32
C VAL A 29 -5.74 -5.33 6.37
N ASP A 30 -5.99 -5.94 5.22
CA ASP A 30 -6.84 -7.13 5.14
C ASP A 30 -6.23 -8.25 5.97
N HIS A 31 -7.09 -9.02 6.63
CA HIS A 31 -6.66 -10.03 7.58
C HIS A 31 -5.71 -11.06 6.96
N ASN A 32 -5.95 -11.44 5.72
CA ASN A 32 -5.12 -12.41 5.01
C ASN A 32 -3.84 -11.80 4.42
N LYS A 33 -3.57 -10.54 4.65
CA LYS A 33 -2.40 -9.81 4.12
C LYS A 33 -1.45 -9.35 5.21
N ASN A 34 -1.47 -10.00 6.36
CA ASN A 34 -0.59 -9.64 7.48
C ASN A 34 0.83 -10.25 7.36
N LEU A 35 1.07 -11.00 6.31
CA LEU A 35 2.38 -11.62 6.08
C LEU A 35 3.40 -10.60 5.58
N SER A 36 4.66 -10.84 5.89
CA SER A 36 5.74 -9.94 5.47
C SER A 36 6.01 -9.99 3.97
N HIS A 37 5.63 -11.07 3.30
CA HIS A 37 5.85 -11.26 1.87
C HIS A 37 4.60 -11.80 1.21
N ILE A 38 4.45 -11.48 -0.06
CA ILE A 38 3.35 -11.91 -0.91
C ILE A 38 3.97 -12.67 -2.09
N LEU A 39 3.42 -13.84 -2.40
CA LEU A 39 3.87 -14.63 -3.54
C LEU A 39 3.11 -14.20 -4.79
N TYR A 40 3.84 -13.79 -5.81
CA TYR A 40 3.27 -13.40 -7.11
C TYR A 40 4.15 -13.90 -8.24
N GLN A 41 3.58 -14.70 -9.13
CA GLN A 41 4.28 -15.27 -10.28
C GLN A 41 5.61 -15.94 -9.91
N GLY A 42 5.62 -16.70 -8.81
CA GLY A 42 6.81 -17.42 -8.36
C GLY A 42 7.82 -16.57 -7.61
N GLU A 43 7.59 -15.27 -7.46
CA GLU A 43 8.48 -14.38 -6.74
C GLU A 43 7.88 -13.92 -5.42
N LEU A 44 8.73 -13.80 -4.41
CA LEU A 44 8.33 -13.23 -3.14
C LEU A 44 8.46 -11.72 -3.20
N ILE A 45 7.32 -11.04 -3.07
CA ILE A 45 7.27 -9.58 -3.03
C ILE A 45 7.11 -9.15 -1.59
N LYS A 46 7.95 -8.22 -1.16
CA LYS A 46 7.84 -7.68 0.19
C LYS A 46 6.56 -6.89 0.33
N ASN A 47 5.79 -7.19 1.38
CA ASN A 47 4.60 -6.44 1.71
C ASN A 47 4.98 -5.03 2.17
N VAL A 48 3.99 -4.13 2.21
CA VAL A 48 4.25 -2.76 2.65
C VAL A 48 4.73 -2.71 4.09
N SER A 49 5.62 -1.79 4.34
CA SER A 49 6.13 -1.49 5.68
C SER A 49 6.37 0.01 5.77
N VAL A 50 6.76 0.47 6.95
CA VAL A 50 7.08 1.90 7.13
C VAL A 50 8.15 2.32 6.13
N GLY A 51 7.89 3.41 5.43
CA GLY A 51 8.76 3.92 4.37
C GLY A 51 8.37 3.48 2.97
N SER A 52 7.53 2.45 2.84
CA SER A 52 7.04 2.00 1.54
C SER A 52 6.00 2.94 0.96
N TYR A 53 5.76 2.78 -0.35
CA TYR A 53 4.67 3.46 -1.05
C TYR A 53 3.56 2.47 -1.37
N LEU A 54 2.34 2.97 -1.42
CA LEU A 54 1.20 2.20 -1.85
C LEU A 54 0.30 3.07 -2.73
N LYS A 55 -0.62 2.46 -3.45
CA LYS A 55 -1.61 3.21 -4.21
C LYS A 55 -3.00 2.96 -3.64
N ILE A 56 -3.82 4.00 -3.74
CA ILE A 56 -5.22 3.94 -3.31
C ILE A 56 -6.06 4.20 -4.56
N LYS A 57 -6.98 3.29 -4.85
CA LYS A 57 -7.87 3.44 -5.99
C LYS A 57 -9.13 4.16 -5.57
N LYS A 58 -9.26 5.40 -6.01
CA LYS A 58 -10.46 6.20 -5.82
C LYS A 58 -11.14 6.38 -7.17
N GLY A 59 -12.19 5.60 -7.45
CA GLY A 59 -12.81 5.62 -8.76
C GLY A 59 -11.80 5.34 -9.87
N PHE A 60 -11.66 6.28 -10.79
CA PHE A 60 -10.68 6.18 -11.87
C PHE A 60 -9.34 6.82 -11.49
N CYS A 61 -9.27 7.49 -10.36
CA CYS A 61 -8.05 8.13 -9.89
C CYS A 61 -7.24 7.16 -9.03
N ARG A 62 -5.92 7.18 -9.20
CA ARG A 62 -5.02 6.38 -8.40
C ARG A 62 -4.13 7.30 -7.59
N LEU A 63 -4.32 7.29 -6.29
CA LEU A 63 -3.53 8.11 -5.38
C LEU A 63 -2.31 7.33 -4.92
N VAL A 64 -1.22 8.05 -4.70
CA VAL A 64 0.02 7.45 -4.16
C VAL A 64 0.22 7.98 -2.76
N ALA A 65 0.52 7.08 -1.83
CA ALA A 65 0.74 7.43 -0.44
C ALA A 65 1.99 6.74 0.09
N LYS A 66 2.62 7.37 1.05
CA LYS A 66 3.79 6.83 1.74
C LYS A 66 3.40 6.38 3.14
N VAL A 67 3.83 5.21 3.53
CA VAL A 67 3.56 4.67 4.86
C VAL A 67 4.47 5.36 5.87
N GLU A 68 3.87 6.06 6.82
CA GLU A 68 4.58 6.80 7.86
C GLU A 68 4.74 5.99 9.14
N SER A 69 3.72 5.21 9.48
CA SER A 69 3.77 4.37 10.68
C SER A 69 2.82 3.19 10.54
N GLU A 70 2.99 2.21 11.40
CA GLU A 70 2.06 1.10 11.49
C GLU A 70 1.80 0.73 12.95
N MET A 71 0.64 0.15 13.19
CA MET A 71 0.25 -0.26 14.54
C MET A 71 -0.62 -1.50 14.48
N LEU A 72 -0.64 -2.24 15.57
CA LEU A 72 -1.59 -3.32 15.77
C LEU A 72 -2.69 -2.80 16.68
N CYS A 73 -3.92 -3.01 16.24
CA CYS A 73 -5.10 -2.61 17.01
C CYS A 73 -5.89 -3.84 17.39
N GLU A 74 -6.35 -3.87 18.64
CA GLU A 74 -7.22 -4.95 19.07
C GLU A 74 -8.61 -4.74 18.50
N ASN A 75 -9.16 -5.80 17.91
CA ASN A 75 -10.50 -5.74 17.35
C ASN A 75 -11.52 -6.08 18.43
N LYS A 76 -12.07 -5.03 19.05
CA LYS A 76 -13.01 -5.17 20.16
C LYS A 76 -14.37 -5.72 19.77
N GLN A 77 -14.61 -5.87 18.49
CA GLN A 77 -15.90 -6.40 17.99
C GLN A 77 -15.95 -7.92 17.93
N LEU A 78 -14.82 -8.57 18.13
CA LEU A 78 -14.83 -10.02 18.26
C LEU A 78 -15.34 -10.38 19.64
N ASP A 79 -16.51 -11.01 19.62
CA ASP A 79 -17.18 -11.46 20.83
C ASP A 79 -16.27 -12.40 21.61
N ASP A 80 -16.35 -12.36 22.94
CA ASP A 80 -15.61 -13.27 23.83
C ASP A 80 -15.93 -14.75 23.57
N LYS A 81 -16.94 -15.01 22.76
CA LYS A 81 -17.36 -16.38 22.39
C LYS A 81 -16.58 -16.95 21.23
N SER A 82 -15.86 -16.12 20.49
CA SER A 82 -15.05 -16.63 19.39
C SER A 82 -13.69 -17.03 19.94
N TYR A 83 -13.50 -18.31 20.12
CA TYR A 83 -12.21 -18.90 20.46
C TYR A 83 -11.23 -18.81 19.29
N HIS A 84 -11.33 -17.78 18.50
CA HIS A 84 -10.41 -17.56 17.41
C HIS A 84 -9.05 -17.14 17.97
N SER A 85 -8.01 -17.54 17.28
CA SER A 85 -6.66 -17.25 17.70
C SER A 85 -6.46 -15.75 17.93
N HIS A 86 -5.55 -15.39 18.81
CA HIS A 86 -5.17 -14.00 19.06
C HIS A 86 -4.91 -13.23 17.76
N GLN A 87 -4.48 -13.92 16.70
CA GLN A 87 -4.21 -13.30 15.41
C GLN A 87 -5.46 -12.71 14.75
N GLU A 88 -6.62 -13.32 14.98
CA GLU A 88 -7.88 -12.81 14.41
C GLU A 88 -8.40 -11.60 15.20
N ALA A 89 -8.01 -11.47 16.46
CA ALA A 89 -8.41 -10.34 17.29
C ALA A 89 -7.58 -9.08 17.01
N LEU A 90 -6.45 -9.20 16.31
CA LEU A 90 -5.57 -8.08 16.02
C LEU A 90 -5.72 -7.66 14.56
N SER A 91 -5.80 -6.35 14.35
CA SER A 91 -5.80 -5.78 13.02
C SER A 91 -4.58 -4.88 12.86
N ARG A 92 -3.92 -5.03 11.72
CA ARG A 92 -2.79 -4.17 11.36
C ARG A 92 -3.32 -2.93 10.68
N GLN A 93 -2.88 -1.78 11.14
CA GLN A 93 -3.26 -0.49 10.56
C GLN A 93 -2.02 0.28 10.15
N LEU A 94 -2.14 0.98 9.04
CA LEU A 94 -1.07 1.82 8.51
C LEU A 94 -1.53 3.27 8.52
N ILE A 95 -0.64 4.15 8.93
CA ILE A 95 -0.84 5.59 8.76
C ILE A 95 -0.03 6.00 7.54
N VAL A 96 -0.71 6.51 6.53
CA VAL A 96 -0.09 6.87 5.27
C VAL A 96 -0.41 8.32 4.93
N LYS A 97 0.48 8.96 4.18
CA LYS A 97 0.27 10.31 3.68
C LYS A 97 0.22 10.31 2.17
N VAL A 98 -0.80 10.95 1.62
CA VAL A 98 -0.92 11.11 0.16
C VAL A 98 0.19 12.06 -0.31
N ILE A 99 0.95 11.63 -1.29
CA ILE A 99 2.08 12.40 -1.82
C ILE A 99 1.94 12.73 -3.29
N GLY A 100 1.09 12.02 -4.02
CA GLY A 100 0.93 12.24 -5.44
C GLY A 100 -0.22 11.41 -6.00
N TYR A 101 -0.30 11.37 -7.31
CA TYR A 101 -1.36 10.64 -8.01
C TYR A 101 -0.91 10.26 -9.41
N PHE A 102 -1.57 9.25 -9.98
CA PHE A 102 -1.40 8.88 -11.38
C PHE A 102 -2.57 9.41 -12.20
N GLU A 103 -2.27 10.02 -13.32
CA GLU A 103 -3.27 10.46 -14.29
C GLU A 103 -2.74 10.16 -15.67
N ASN A 104 -3.52 9.45 -16.48
CA ASN A 104 -3.13 9.03 -17.83
C ASN A 104 -1.78 8.31 -17.86
N GLY A 105 -1.53 7.48 -16.86
CA GLY A 105 -0.29 6.71 -16.78
C GLY A 105 0.92 7.48 -16.30
N LYS A 106 0.77 8.76 -15.99
CA LYS A 106 1.89 9.60 -15.51
C LYS A 106 1.72 9.93 -14.04
N TYR A 107 2.83 9.99 -13.34
CA TYR A 107 2.85 10.36 -11.94
C TYR A 107 3.01 11.87 -11.76
N PHE A 108 2.21 12.43 -10.87
CA PHE A 108 2.27 13.84 -10.49
C PHE A 108 2.41 13.95 -8.99
N LYS A 109 3.31 14.83 -8.54
CA LYS A 109 3.45 15.13 -7.11
C LYS A 109 2.33 16.05 -6.67
N GLY A 110 1.91 15.88 -5.42
CA GLY A 110 0.94 16.75 -4.79
C GLY A 110 -0.38 16.06 -4.54
N ILE A 111 -1.31 16.82 -3.97
CA ILE A 111 -2.61 16.31 -3.60
C ILE A 111 -3.65 16.92 -4.51
N LYS A 112 -4.25 16.11 -5.34
CA LYS A 112 -5.38 16.51 -6.16
C LYS A 112 -6.70 16.17 -5.48
N GLU A 113 -6.74 15.00 -4.88
CA GLU A 113 -7.90 14.48 -4.18
C GLU A 113 -7.46 13.70 -2.95
N VAL A 114 -8.37 13.51 -2.02
CA VAL A 114 -8.16 12.60 -0.89
C VAL A 114 -9.05 11.38 -1.10
N PRO A 115 -8.64 10.22 -0.59
CA PRO A 115 -9.45 9.02 -0.77
C PRO A 115 -10.71 9.05 0.08
N LEU A 116 -11.62 8.15 -0.23
CA LEU A 116 -12.83 7.93 0.55
C LEU A 116 -12.65 6.69 1.43
N ILE A 117 -13.35 6.67 2.55
CA ILE A 117 -13.39 5.48 3.40
C ILE A 117 -13.94 4.31 2.57
N GLY A 118 -13.25 3.17 2.63
CA GLY A 118 -13.59 1.99 1.86
C GLY A 118 -12.81 1.84 0.56
N ASP A 119 -12.10 2.87 0.12
CA ASP A 119 -11.29 2.76 -1.09
C ASP A 119 -10.18 1.71 -0.89
N GLY A 120 -9.96 0.87 -1.91
CA GLY A 120 -8.96 -0.18 -1.86
C GLY A 120 -7.54 0.34 -1.94
N CYS A 121 -6.66 -0.28 -1.17
CA CYS A 121 -5.24 0.04 -1.14
C CYS A 121 -4.44 -1.14 -1.68
N PHE A 122 -3.45 -0.85 -2.52
CA PHE A 122 -2.71 -1.85 -3.28
C PHE A 122 -1.22 -1.59 -3.25
N LEU A 123 -0.44 -2.65 -3.40
CA LEU A 123 1.00 -2.53 -3.67
C LEU A 123 1.20 -1.89 -5.03
N LEU A 124 2.32 -1.18 -5.17
CA LEU A 124 2.76 -0.68 -6.46
C LEU A 124 3.47 -1.80 -7.22
N ASP A 125 3.24 -1.85 -8.54
CA ASP A 125 4.05 -2.72 -9.38
C ASP A 125 5.35 -2.02 -9.76
N ASN A 126 6.24 -2.74 -10.45
CA ASN A 126 7.55 -2.22 -10.79
C ASN A 126 7.47 -1.00 -11.71
N ASP A 127 6.53 -0.99 -12.65
CA ASP A 127 6.37 0.14 -13.56
C ASP A 127 5.89 1.38 -12.84
N GLU A 128 4.93 1.23 -11.95
CA GLU A 128 4.41 2.32 -11.14
C GLU A 128 5.48 2.87 -10.22
N PHE A 129 6.25 1.99 -9.59
CA PHE A 129 7.35 2.38 -8.73
C PHE A 129 8.41 3.17 -9.50
N ALA A 130 8.77 2.69 -10.70
CA ALA A 130 9.73 3.37 -11.56
C ALA A 130 9.26 4.77 -11.97
N ARG A 131 7.96 4.92 -12.25
CA ARG A 131 7.38 6.22 -12.62
C ARG A 131 7.47 7.22 -11.48
N ILE A 132 7.26 6.78 -10.25
CA ILE A 132 7.39 7.64 -9.07
C ILE A 132 8.84 8.10 -8.93
N HIS A 133 9.78 7.20 -9.14
CA HIS A 133 11.21 7.48 -9.01
C HIS A 133 11.72 8.51 -10.00
N LYS A 134 11.15 8.58 -11.18
CA LYS A 134 11.57 9.55 -12.18
C LYS A 134 11.38 10.99 -11.74
N PHE A 135 10.45 11.24 -10.84
CA PHE A 135 10.11 12.58 -10.40
C PHE A 135 10.58 12.89 -8.97
N ALA A 136 11.10 11.89 -8.27
CA ALA A 136 11.69 12.11 -6.96
C ALA A 136 13.14 12.55 -7.13
N SER A 137 13.61 13.41 -6.23
CA SER A 137 15.04 13.77 -6.26
C SER A 137 15.86 12.55 -5.89
N PRO A 138 17.11 12.44 -6.37
CA PRO A 138 17.96 11.29 -6.04
C PRO A 138 18.11 11.07 -4.52
N ASN A 139 18.08 12.14 -3.75
CA ASN A 139 18.20 12.06 -2.30
C ASN A 139 16.94 11.48 -1.63
N ASP A 140 15.78 11.70 -2.22
CA ASP A 140 14.52 11.19 -1.68
C ASP A 140 14.33 9.70 -1.94
N ILE A 141 15.02 9.19 -2.96
CA ILE A 141 14.89 7.80 -3.38
C ILE A 141 15.85 6.90 -2.62
N THR A 142 16.94 7.46 -2.11
CA THR A 142 18.02 6.65 -1.55
C THR A 142 17.64 5.97 -0.25
N LEU A 143 18.20 4.81 -0.05
CA LEU A 143 18.23 4.04 1.18
C LEU A 143 16.98 3.21 1.47
N GLY A 144 15.87 3.81 1.79
CA GLY A 144 14.70 3.05 2.22
C GLY A 144 14.08 2.22 1.11
N ILE A 145 13.95 2.81 -0.06
CA ILE A 145 13.22 2.19 -1.17
C ILE A 145 14.03 1.07 -1.83
N PHE A 146 15.31 1.32 -2.05
CA PHE A 146 16.16 0.31 -2.68
C PHE A 146 16.39 -0.91 -1.80
N SER A 147 16.36 -0.75 -0.50
CA SER A 147 16.46 -1.88 0.41
C SER A 147 15.20 -2.74 0.41
N GLU A 148 14.05 -2.17 0.10
CA GLU A 148 12.80 -2.92 0.05
C GLU A 148 12.61 -3.69 -1.26
N TYR A 149 13.31 -3.26 -2.32
CA TYR A 149 13.19 -3.86 -3.65
C TYR A 149 14.57 -4.29 -4.14
N PRO A 150 15.10 -5.41 -3.61
CA PRO A 150 16.46 -5.82 -3.91
C PRO A 150 16.72 -6.13 -5.37
N TYR A 151 15.68 -6.33 -6.17
CA TYR A 151 15.82 -6.56 -7.59
C TYR A 151 15.88 -5.26 -8.42
N VAL A 152 15.64 -4.12 -7.80
CA VAL A 152 15.80 -2.84 -8.49
C VAL A 152 17.28 -2.70 -8.85
N PRO A 153 17.61 -2.49 -10.15
CA PRO A 153 19.00 -2.41 -10.56
C PRO A 153 19.71 -1.36 -9.73
N ARG A 154 20.84 -1.77 -9.18
CA ARG A 154 21.64 -0.83 -8.45
C ARG A 154 22.12 0.23 -9.40
N GLN A 155 21.74 1.44 -9.08
CA GLN A 155 22.22 2.56 -9.83
C GLN A 155 23.67 2.76 -9.51
N SER A 156 24.46 2.36 -10.43
CA SER A 156 25.87 2.68 -10.33
C SER A 156 26.06 4.13 -10.69
#